data_f565189a582ed350c9fc7f964c1f7ae2
#
_entry.id   f565189a582ed350c9fc7f964c1f7ae2
#
_cell.length_a   1.000
_cell.length_b   1.000
_cell.length_c   1.000
_cell.angle_alpha   90.00
_cell.angle_beta   90.00
_cell.angle_gamma   90.00
#
_symmetry.space_group_name_H-M   'P 1'
#
loop_
_entity.id
_entity.type
_entity.pdbx_description
1 polymer ?
#
loop_
_entity_poly.entity_id
_entity_poly.type
_entity_poly.pdbx_seq_one_letter_code
_entity_poly.pdbx_strand_id
1 'polypeptide(L)'
;MNVADVCNECYSLDLDPNLIADKTEAELIGFFSKGNNKIKQLYGNSLTFDYAGLNKKFDAVFIDGDHHYESVKSDTANVFKHLLIKDSIVIWHDYGFDPVTPRHEVMAAIMDGMPAEMRKNLYHVSNTMCAIYTTKVLPVMDLGKARIPKTKFKVTVESTSLR
;
A
#
# COMPACT_ATOMS: atom_id res chain seq x y z
N MET A 1 -10.38 1.69 13.65
CA MET A 1 -8.99 1.37 14.09
C MET A 1 -8.06 1.98 13.07
N ASN A 2 -7.16 2.83 13.51
CA ASN A 2 -6.12 3.41 12.66
C ASN A 2 -4.88 2.51 12.73
N VAL A 3 -4.09 2.39 11.66
CA VAL A 3 -2.82 1.64 11.66
C VAL A 3 -1.91 2.12 12.79
N ALA A 4 -1.90 3.42 13.09
CA ALA A 4 -1.14 3.99 14.20
C ALA A 4 -1.52 3.45 15.59
N ASP A 5 -2.72 2.88 15.76
CA ASP A 5 -3.13 2.32 17.07
C ASP A 5 -2.36 1.02 17.39
N VAL A 6 -1.91 0.31 16.37
CA VAL A 6 -1.27 -1.01 16.50
C VAL A 6 0.23 -1.02 16.17
N CYS A 7 0.79 0.09 15.67
CA CYS A 7 2.22 0.21 15.41
C CYS A 7 2.92 1.16 16.42
N ASN A 8 4.24 1.01 16.53
CA ASN A 8 5.07 1.86 17.38
C ASN A 8 5.36 3.22 16.73
N GLU A 9 5.55 3.22 15.42
CA GLU A 9 5.87 4.39 14.62
C GLU A 9 5.26 4.18 13.22
N CYS A 10 4.69 5.24 12.65
CA CYS A 10 4.09 5.25 11.33
C CYS A 10 4.63 6.45 10.54
N TYR A 11 4.90 6.25 9.26
CA TYR A 11 5.28 7.31 8.32
C TYR A 11 4.24 7.37 7.22
N SER A 12 3.80 8.57 6.86
CA SER A 12 2.99 8.81 5.66
C SER A 12 3.76 9.76 4.74
N LEU A 13 3.87 9.40 3.48
CA LEU A 13 4.44 10.26 2.45
C LEU A 13 3.34 10.65 1.48
N ASP A 14 3.07 11.93 1.40
CA ASP A 14 2.06 12.51 0.51
C ASP A 14 2.65 13.70 -0.27
N LEU A 15 1.97 14.14 -1.32
CA LEU A 15 2.31 15.41 -1.99
C LEU A 15 2.14 16.58 -1.01
N ASP A 16 2.95 17.61 -1.18
CA ASP A 16 2.78 18.86 -0.42
C ASP A 16 1.39 19.43 -0.75
N PRO A 17 0.53 19.68 0.26
CA PRO A 17 -0.80 20.26 0.06
C PRO A 17 -0.80 21.55 -0.74
N ASN A 18 0.31 22.32 -0.68
CA ASN A 18 0.45 23.54 -1.47
C ASN A 18 0.59 23.32 -2.97
N LEU A 19 0.93 22.10 -3.40
CA LEU A 19 1.06 21.71 -4.81
C LEU A 19 -0.24 21.14 -5.38
N ILE A 20 -1.26 20.92 -4.54
CA ILE A 20 -2.54 20.35 -4.96
C ILE A 20 -3.49 21.46 -5.34
N ALA A 21 -4.04 21.35 -6.56
CA ALA A 21 -4.94 22.37 -7.12
C ALA A 21 -6.31 22.39 -6.41
N ASP A 22 -6.84 21.23 -6.06
CA ASP A 22 -8.09 21.10 -5.32
C ASP A 22 -7.86 21.37 -3.83
N LYS A 23 -8.45 22.46 -3.35
CA LYS A 23 -8.33 22.89 -1.95
C LYS A 23 -8.93 21.89 -0.97
N THR A 24 -10.03 21.24 -1.35
CA THR A 24 -10.70 20.24 -0.49
C THR A 24 -9.83 19.00 -0.34
N GLU A 25 -9.23 18.54 -1.43
CA GLU A 25 -8.28 17.42 -1.41
C GLU A 25 -7.04 17.78 -0.59
N ALA A 26 -6.48 18.97 -0.79
CA ALA A 26 -5.33 19.45 -0.04
C ALA A 26 -5.55 19.47 1.48
N GLU A 27 -6.77 19.82 1.95
CA GLU A 27 -7.13 19.84 3.37
C GLU A 27 -7.21 18.43 3.98
N LEU A 28 -7.49 17.42 3.18
CA LEU A 28 -7.59 16.03 3.64
C LEU A 28 -6.21 15.38 3.86
N ILE A 29 -5.17 15.89 3.19
CA ILE A 29 -3.82 15.35 3.35
C ILE A 29 -3.34 15.53 4.79
N GLY A 30 -2.94 14.42 5.39
CA GLY A 30 -2.48 14.39 6.77
C GLY A 30 -3.56 14.69 7.81
N PHE A 31 -4.84 14.76 7.42
CA PHE A 31 -5.92 15.09 8.36
C PHE A 31 -5.92 14.16 9.59
N PHE A 32 -5.80 12.85 9.37
CA PHE A 32 -5.79 11.87 10.45
C PHE A 32 -4.45 11.73 11.18
N SER A 33 -3.39 12.35 10.67
CA SER A 33 -2.08 12.37 11.34
C SER A 33 -1.98 13.50 12.37
N LYS A 34 -2.83 14.52 12.25
CA LYS A 34 -2.80 15.69 13.15
C LYS A 34 -3.00 15.30 14.61
N GLY A 35 -2.03 15.66 15.45
CA GLY A 35 -2.10 15.38 16.89
C GLY A 35 -1.73 13.95 17.31
N ASN A 36 -1.34 13.09 16.37
CA ASN A 36 -0.89 11.74 16.66
C ASN A 36 0.64 11.64 16.62
N ASN A 37 1.28 11.55 17.78
CA ASN A 37 2.74 11.53 17.93
C ASN A 37 3.43 10.32 17.27
N LYS A 38 2.68 9.26 16.99
CA LYS A 38 3.20 8.06 16.33
C LYS A 38 3.31 8.24 14.80
N ILE A 39 2.60 9.21 14.23
CA ILE A 39 2.57 9.42 12.78
C ILE A 39 3.53 10.56 12.43
N LYS A 40 4.47 10.27 11.55
CA LYS A 40 5.36 11.25 10.94
C LYS A 40 4.88 11.52 9.51
N GLN A 41 4.24 12.66 9.34
CA GLN A 41 3.83 13.13 8.03
C GLN A 41 5.04 13.68 7.28
N LEU A 42 5.33 13.12 6.11
CA LEU A 42 6.33 13.56 5.15
C LEU A 42 5.64 14.12 3.93
N TYR A 43 6.26 15.09 3.29
CA TYR A 43 5.75 15.68 2.06
C TYR A 43 6.80 15.57 0.96
N GLY A 44 6.36 15.15 -0.23
CA GLY A 44 7.22 15.06 -1.39
C GLY A 44 6.59 14.26 -2.52
N ASN A 45 7.13 14.43 -3.72
CA ASN A 45 6.77 13.58 -4.85
C ASN A 45 7.53 12.25 -4.74
N SER A 46 6.81 11.13 -4.69
CA SER A 46 7.37 9.79 -4.53
C SER A 46 8.41 9.44 -5.62
N LEU A 47 8.26 9.97 -6.83
CA LEU A 47 9.21 9.76 -7.93
C LEU A 47 10.60 10.39 -7.66
N THR A 48 10.67 11.43 -6.83
CA THR A 48 11.91 12.18 -6.55
C THR A 48 12.29 12.19 -5.08
N PHE A 49 11.51 11.53 -4.23
CA PHE A 49 11.75 11.50 -2.79
C PHE A 49 13.04 10.74 -2.45
N ASP A 50 13.81 11.26 -1.51
CA ASP A 50 15.03 10.59 -1.03
C ASP A 50 14.70 9.49 0.00
N TYR A 51 14.30 8.33 -0.49
CA TYR A 51 14.02 7.16 0.34
C TYR A 51 15.26 6.65 1.10
N ALA A 52 16.46 6.83 0.54
CA ALA A 52 17.70 6.41 1.19
C ALA A 52 18.02 7.33 2.38
N GLY A 53 17.85 8.63 2.20
CA GLY A 53 18.05 9.64 3.24
C GLY A 53 17.12 9.52 4.43
N LEU A 54 15.97 8.85 4.26
CA LEU A 54 15.06 8.54 5.38
C LEU A 54 15.72 7.69 6.46
N ASN A 55 16.72 6.86 6.08
CA ASN A 55 17.48 5.97 6.98
C ASN A 55 16.57 5.15 7.92
N LYS A 56 15.46 4.66 7.38
CA LYS A 56 14.45 3.85 8.07
C LYS A 56 14.15 2.58 7.29
N LYS A 57 13.78 1.55 8.04
CA LYS A 57 13.24 0.29 7.50
C LYS A 57 11.93 0.00 8.19
N PHE A 58 11.03 -0.66 7.47
CA PHE A 58 9.67 -0.92 7.91
C PHE A 58 9.33 -2.40 7.77
N ASP A 59 8.55 -2.90 8.70
CA ASP A 59 7.95 -4.24 8.69
C ASP A 59 6.70 -4.31 7.81
N ALA A 60 6.04 -3.17 7.58
CA ALA A 60 4.92 -3.06 6.65
C ALA A 60 5.00 -1.76 5.84
N VAL A 61 4.73 -1.84 4.54
CA VAL A 61 4.62 -0.69 3.63
C VAL A 61 3.33 -0.82 2.84
N PHE A 62 2.54 0.25 2.79
CA PHE A 62 1.34 0.37 1.97
C PHE A 62 1.59 1.41 0.87
N ILE A 63 1.41 1.01 -0.37
CA ILE A 63 1.57 1.86 -1.56
C ILE A 63 0.18 2.15 -2.11
N ASP A 64 -0.23 3.41 -2.03
CA ASP A 64 -1.56 3.89 -2.45
C ASP A 64 -1.45 5.30 -3.05
N GLY A 65 -0.45 5.49 -3.90
CA GLY A 65 -0.21 6.73 -4.61
C GLY A 65 -0.85 6.73 -6.00
N ASP A 66 -0.16 7.33 -6.96
CA ASP A 66 -0.57 7.31 -8.36
C ASP A 66 -0.52 5.89 -8.93
N HIS A 67 -1.55 5.50 -9.68
CA HIS A 67 -1.71 4.16 -10.25
C HIS A 67 -1.22 4.02 -11.71
N HIS A 68 -0.50 5.01 -12.23
CA HIS A 68 0.15 4.90 -13.54
C HIS A 68 1.42 4.06 -13.46
N TYR A 69 1.74 3.37 -14.56
CA TYR A 69 2.83 2.41 -14.65
C TYR A 69 4.16 2.92 -14.07
N GLU A 70 4.63 4.11 -14.52
CA GLU A 70 5.94 4.63 -14.09
C GLU A 70 5.98 4.96 -12.61
N SER A 71 4.90 5.48 -12.04
CA SER A 71 4.78 5.81 -10.62
C SER A 71 4.80 4.55 -9.76
N VAL A 72 3.94 3.58 -10.06
CA VAL A 72 3.88 2.31 -9.32
C VAL A 72 5.20 1.55 -9.41
N LYS A 73 5.83 1.51 -10.59
CA LYS A 73 7.13 0.86 -10.80
C LYS A 73 8.23 1.53 -9.99
N SER A 74 8.29 2.86 -10.01
CA SER A 74 9.27 3.63 -9.23
C SER A 74 9.09 3.44 -7.74
N ASP A 75 7.87 3.56 -7.23
CA ASP A 75 7.55 3.39 -5.82
C ASP A 75 7.91 1.98 -5.35
N THR A 76 7.52 0.97 -6.12
CA THR A 76 7.86 -0.42 -5.86
C THR A 76 9.37 -0.61 -5.79
N ALA A 77 10.13 -0.13 -6.79
CA ALA A 77 11.59 -0.27 -6.82
C ALA A 77 12.26 0.39 -5.62
N ASN A 78 11.84 1.61 -5.26
CA ASN A 78 12.37 2.34 -4.12
C ASN A 78 12.06 1.65 -2.79
N VAL A 79 10.84 1.14 -2.62
CA VAL A 79 10.44 0.38 -1.42
C VAL A 79 11.32 -0.84 -1.27
N PHE A 80 11.45 -1.68 -2.29
CA PHE A 80 12.28 -2.89 -2.23
C PHE A 80 13.75 -2.60 -1.98
N LYS A 81 14.27 -1.54 -2.57
CA LYS A 81 15.69 -1.15 -2.44
C LYS A 81 16.02 -0.54 -1.09
N HIS A 82 15.13 0.29 -0.55
CA HIS A 82 15.49 1.18 0.55
C HIS A 82 14.73 0.93 1.85
N LEU A 83 13.51 0.37 1.84
CA LEU A 83 12.62 0.45 2.99
C LEU A 83 12.36 -0.87 3.72
N LEU A 84 12.69 -2.03 3.14
CA LEU A 84 12.29 -3.32 3.70
C LEU A 84 13.32 -3.92 4.65
N ILE A 85 12.82 -4.62 5.68
CA ILE A 85 13.55 -5.63 6.46
C ILE A 85 13.23 -7.03 5.93
N LYS A 86 13.86 -8.07 6.50
CA LYS A 86 13.78 -9.46 6.00
C LYS A 86 12.37 -10.00 5.80
N ASP A 87 11.45 -9.74 6.73
CA ASP A 87 10.09 -10.30 6.73
C ASP A 87 9.01 -9.23 6.52
N SER A 88 9.38 -8.14 5.85
CA SER A 88 8.44 -7.06 5.53
C SER A 88 7.30 -7.53 4.65
N ILE A 89 6.16 -6.88 4.84
CA ILE A 89 4.97 -7.01 4.00
C ILE A 89 4.86 -5.72 3.17
N VAL A 90 4.60 -5.87 1.86
CA VAL A 90 4.25 -4.73 1.00
C VAL A 90 2.85 -4.95 0.46
N ILE A 91 2.01 -3.95 0.55
CA ILE A 91 0.64 -3.97 0.06
C ILE A 91 0.50 -2.86 -0.98
N TRP A 92 -0.06 -3.18 -2.14
CA TRP A 92 -0.45 -2.21 -3.16
C TRP A 92 -1.97 -2.12 -3.22
N HIS A 93 -2.48 -0.91 -3.13
CA HIS A 93 -3.85 -0.60 -3.53
C HIS A 93 -3.93 -0.52 -5.07
N ASP A 94 -5.12 -0.43 -5.61
CA ASP A 94 -5.37 -0.28 -7.04
C ASP A 94 -4.77 -1.36 -7.97
N TYR A 95 -4.31 -2.49 -7.41
CA TYR A 95 -3.94 -3.67 -8.21
C TYR A 95 -5.14 -4.20 -9.01
N GLY A 96 -6.35 -4.02 -8.54
CA GLY A 96 -7.59 -4.35 -9.24
C GLY A 96 -8.44 -3.13 -9.54
N PHE A 97 -9.26 -3.20 -10.61
CA PHE A 97 -10.39 -2.29 -10.82
C PHE A 97 -11.54 -2.61 -9.88
N ASP A 98 -11.67 -3.88 -9.56
CA ASP A 98 -12.61 -4.49 -8.66
C ASP A 98 -11.99 -5.76 -8.07
N PRO A 99 -12.66 -6.47 -7.14
CA PRO A 99 -12.09 -7.64 -6.47
C PRO A 99 -11.73 -8.83 -7.37
N VAL A 100 -12.13 -8.83 -8.63
CA VAL A 100 -11.89 -9.96 -9.54
C VAL A 100 -11.15 -9.58 -10.82
N THR A 101 -11.04 -8.29 -11.13
CA THR A 101 -10.45 -7.79 -12.38
C THR A 101 -9.15 -7.03 -12.08
N PRO A 102 -7.96 -7.61 -12.34
CA PRO A 102 -6.71 -6.89 -12.12
C PRO A 102 -6.53 -5.75 -13.13
N ARG A 103 -5.86 -4.70 -12.67
CA ARG A 103 -5.30 -3.65 -13.55
C ARG A 103 -3.98 -4.16 -14.10
N HIS A 104 -3.96 -4.56 -15.35
CA HIS A 104 -2.77 -5.14 -15.98
C HIS A 104 -1.57 -4.19 -15.98
N GLU A 105 -1.82 -2.89 -16.11
CA GLU A 105 -0.78 -1.87 -16.06
C GLU A 105 -0.11 -1.81 -14.67
N VAL A 106 -0.91 -1.77 -13.60
CA VAL A 106 -0.41 -1.77 -12.22
C VAL A 106 0.31 -3.08 -11.90
N MET A 107 -0.27 -4.22 -12.31
CA MET A 107 0.37 -5.53 -12.14
C MET A 107 1.75 -5.58 -12.82
N ALA A 108 1.84 -5.12 -14.07
CA ALA A 108 3.10 -5.07 -14.81
C ALA A 108 4.12 -4.16 -14.12
N ALA A 109 3.69 -2.97 -13.66
CA ALA A 109 4.52 -2.02 -12.95
C ALA A 109 5.09 -2.59 -11.64
N ILE A 110 4.26 -3.28 -10.84
CA ILE A 110 4.69 -3.98 -9.64
C ILE A 110 5.76 -5.03 -9.98
N MET A 111 5.49 -5.88 -10.98
CA MET A 111 6.41 -6.93 -11.39
C MET A 111 7.75 -6.37 -11.90
N ASP A 112 7.73 -5.25 -12.60
CA ASP A 112 8.94 -4.63 -13.15
C ASP A 112 9.71 -3.78 -12.12
N GLY A 113 9.03 -3.32 -11.07
CA GLY A 113 9.64 -2.59 -9.96
C GLY A 113 10.27 -3.49 -8.90
N MET A 114 9.82 -4.75 -8.77
CA MET A 114 10.32 -5.66 -7.75
C MET A 114 11.41 -6.61 -8.27
N PRO A 115 12.34 -7.10 -7.42
CA PRO A 115 13.34 -8.10 -7.82
C PRO A 115 12.66 -9.37 -8.38
N ALA A 116 13.20 -9.90 -9.48
CA ALA A 116 12.58 -11.02 -10.22
C ALA A 116 12.37 -12.27 -9.35
N GLU A 117 13.34 -12.58 -8.48
CA GLU A 117 13.30 -13.71 -7.56
C GLU A 117 12.23 -13.59 -6.48
N MET A 118 11.76 -12.37 -6.21
CA MET A 118 10.72 -12.09 -5.21
C MET A 118 9.30 -12.16 -5.78
N ARG A 119 9.13 -12.14 -7.10
CA ARG A 119 7.81 -12.13 -7.78
C ARG A 119 6.94 -13.34 -7.42
N LYS A 120 7.55 -14.50 -7.11
CA LYS A 120 6.84 -15.70 -6.64
C LYS A 120 6.08 -15.52 -5.31
N ASN A 121 6.39 -14.46 -4.59
CA ASN A 121 5.81 -14.10 -3.31
C ASN A 121 4.78 -12.96 -3.42
N LEU A 122 4.38 -12.61 -4.64
CA LEU A 122 3.30 -11.66 -4.92
C LEU A 122 1.97 -12.42 -5.02
N TYR A 123 0.98 -11.95 -4.28
CA TYR A 123 -0.35 -12.55 -4.21
C TYR A 123 -1.43 -11.49 -4.47
N HIS A 124 -2.48 -11.86 -5.18
CA HIS A 124 -3.73 -11.12 -5.19
C HIS A 124 -4.52 -11.44 -3.92
N VAL A 125 -5.02 -10.42 -3.24
CA VAL A 125 -5.85 -10.61 -2.04
C VAL A 125 -7.31 -10.69 -2.44
N SER A 126 -7.90 -11.88 -2.34
CA SER A 126 -9.30 -12.14 -2.74
C SER A 126 -10.28 -11.18 -2.09
N ASN A 127 -11.28 -10.74 -2.85
CA ASN A 127 -12.32 -9.78 -2.44
C ASN A 127 -11.80 -8.39 -2.08
N THR A 128 -10.63 -8.03 -2.57
CA THR A 128 -10.07 -6.67 -2.45
C THR A 128 -9.48 -6.21 -3.78
N MET A 129 -9.15 -4.93 -3.86
CA MET A 129 -8.39 -4.37 -4.99
C MET A 129 -6.89 -4.39 -4.72
N CYS A 130 -6.42 -5.15 -3.72
CA CYS A 130 -5.04 -5.13 -3.28
C CYS A 130 -4.24 -6.32 -3.78
N ALA A 131 -2.94 -6.10 -3.98
CA ALA A 131 -1.93 -7.14 -4.02
C ALA A 131 -1.08 -7.08 -2.74
N ILE A 132 -0.47 -8.20 -2.38
CA ILE A 132 0.43 -8.29 -1.23
C ILE A 132 1.70 -9.07 -1.60
N TYR A 133 2.84 -8.55 -1.16
CA TYR A 133 4.09 -9.28 -1.10
C TYR A 133 4.37 -9.71 0.33
N THR A 134 4.74 -10.97 0.52
CA THR A 134 5.19 -11.50 1.81
C THR A 134 6.03 -12.75 1.61
N THR A 135 7.05 -12.92 2.44
CA THR A 135 7.87 -14.16 2.47
C THR A 135 7.14 -15.33 3.15
N LYS A 136 6.03 -15.06 3.84
CA LYS A 136 5.19 -16.09 4.47
C LYS A 136 4.40 -16.85 3.40
N VAL A 137 4.31 -18.16 3.57
CA VAL A 137 3.45 -18.99 2.73
C VAL A 137 2.00 -18.69 3.09
N LEU A 138 1.26 -18.18 2.11
CA LEU A 138 -0.17 -17.91 2.26
C LEU A 138 -0.99 -19.07 1.65
N PRO A 139 -2.20 -19.34 2.17
CA PRO A 139 -3.13 -20.26 1.52
C PRO A 139 -3.57 -19.62 0.20
N VAL A 140 -3.26 -20.31 -0.91
CA VAL A 140 -3.65 -19.84 -2.24
C VAL A 140 -4.80 -20.66 -2.80
N MET A 141 -5.64 -20.02 -3.59
CA MET A 141 -6.69 -20.66 -4.36
C MET A 141 -6.12 -21.01 -5.75
N ASP A 142 -6.30 -22.26 -6.15
CA ASP A 142 -6.01 -22.67 -7.52
C ASP A 142 -7.09 -22.09 -8.44
N LEU A 143 -6.72 -21.11 -9.26
CA LEU A 143 -7.62 -20.45 -10.21
C LEU A 143 -8.07 -21.40 -11.35
N GLY A 144 -7.40 -22.53 -11.54
CA GLY A 144 -7.79 -23.56 -12.50
C GLY A 144 -9.03 -24.35 -12.13
N LYS A 145 -9.54 -24.19 -10.91
CA LYS A 145 -10.72 -24.92 -10.41
C LYS A 145 -11.70 -23.94 -9.74
N ALA A 146 -12.85 -23.75 -10.35
CA ALA A 146 -13.96 -23.04 -9.71
C ALA A 146 -14.27 -23.68 -8.35
N ARG A 147 -14.22 -22.90 -7.27
CA ARG A 147 -14.55 -23.35 -5.92
C ARG A 147 -15.75 -22.57 -5.39
N ILE A 148 -16.68 -23.29 -4.81
CA ILE A 148 -17.77 -22.67 -4.07
C ILE A 148 -17.18 -22.06 -2.80
N PRO A 149 -17.39 -20.76 -2.53
CA PRO A 149 -16.92 -20.13 -1.30
C PRO A 149 -17.46 -20.86 -0.07
N LYS A 150 -16.57 -21.26 0.84
CA LYS A 150 -16.95 -21.93 2.09
C LYS A 150 -17.03 -20.98 3.27
N THR A 151 -16.60 -19.73 3.09
CA THR A 151 -16.54 -18.73 4.15
C THR A 151 -17.40 -17.53 3.78
N LYS A 152 -18.18 -17.07 4.74
CA LYS A 152 -18.96 -15.83 4.67
C LYS A 152 -18.50 -14.90 5.78
N PHE A 153 -18.16 -13.67 5.43
CA PHE A 153 -17.80 -12.66 6.42
C PHE A 153 -19.05 -11.80 6.73
N LYS A 154 -19.23 -11.50 8.01
CA LYS A 154 -20.16 -10.47 8.47
C LYS A 154 -19.32 -9.36 9.08
N VAL A 155 -19.41 -8.16 8.53
CA VAL A 155 -18.73 -6.97 9.04
C VAL A 155 -19.78 -6.09 9.69
N THR A 156 -19.52 -5.66 10.93
CA THR A 156 -20.30 -4.65 11.62
C THR A 156 -19.47 -3.36 11.66
N VAL A 157 -20.04 -2.27 11.16
CA VAL A 157 -19.40 -0.95 11.14
C VAL A 157 -20.16 -0.05 12.11
N GLU A 158 -19.44 0.51 13.06
CA GLU A 158 -19.98 1.52 13.99
C GLU A 158 -19.37 2.87 13.67
N SER A 159 -20.19 3.91 13.57
CA SER A 159 -19.73 5.28 13.38
C SER A 159 -19.72 6.03 14.70
N THR A 160 -18.66 6.77 14.94
CA THR A 160 -18.52 7.72 16.06
C THR A 160 -18.28 9.11 15.52
N SER A 161 -18.90 10.12 16.11
CA SER A 161 -18.63 11.51 15.76
C SER A 161 -17.19 11.86 16.13
N LEU A 162 -16.46 12.44 15.21
CA LEU A 162 -15.19 13.11 15.49
C LEU A 162 -15.50 14.40 16.25
N ARG A 163 -14.92 14.58 17.43
CA ARG A 163 -15.00 15.80 18.21
C ARG A 163 -13.92 16.78 17.79
#